data_f3615c41bfdd4bf050f385e2907d04b3
#
_entry.id   f3615c41bfdd4bf050f385e2907d04b3
#
_cell.length_a   1.000
_cell.length_b   1.000
_cell.length_c   1.000
_cell.angle_alpha   90.00
_cell.angle_beta   90.00
_cell.angle_gamma   90.00
#
_symmetry.space_group_name_H-M   'P 1'
#
loop_
_entity.id
_entity.type
_entity.pdbx_description
1 polymer ?
#
loop_
_entity_poly.entity_id
_entity_poly.type
_entity_poly.pdbx_seq_one_letter_code
_entity_poly.pdbx_strand_id
1 'polypeptide(L)'
;MAERVLGNVATRLLLENERVRIWAMDLAPGARSDTHRHDADYVLVQIEGDRIAAMPEPDSAGPYTAYIEADVVPGKARYIRRGGIETAINIGERRYREILVELK
;
A
#
# COMPACT_ATOMS: atom_id res chain seq x y z
N MET A 1 -20.74 14.63 12.33
CA MET A 1 -19.44 14.38 11.66
C MET A 1 -19.54 13.11 10.84
N ALA A 2 -19.18 13.16 9.58
CA ALA A 2 -19.23 11.97 8.74
C ALA A 2 -18.12 11.00 9.14
N GLU A 3 -18.43 9.71 9.18
CA GLU A 3 -17.43 8.70 9.39
C GLU A 3 -16.56 8.57 8.15
N ARG A 4 -15.28 8.34 8.39
CA ARG A 4 -14.32 8.03 7.33
C ARG A 4 -14.57 6.60 6.85
N VAL A 5 -14.66 6.42 5.54
CA VAL A 5 -14.78 5.09 4.95
C VAL A 5 -13.40 4.66 4.48
N LEU A 6 -12.91 3.53 5.01
CA LEU A 6 -11.65 2.94 4.59
C LEU A 6 -11.93 1.89 3.52
N GLY A 7 -11.07 1.88 2.50
CA GLY A 7 -11.19 0.94 1.40
C GLY A 7 -10.23 -0.23 1.52
N ASN A 8 -9.97 -0.86 0.39
CA ASN A 8 -9.07 -2.01 0.32
C ASN A 8 -7.61 -1.56 0.40
N VAL A 9 -6.75 -2.44 0.90
CA VAL A 9 -5.30 -2.16 1.02
C VAL A 9 -4.60 -2.09 -0.34
N ALA A 10 -5.23 -2.59 -1.39
CA ALA A 10 -4.70 -2.57 -2.75
C ALA A 10 -5.84 -2.63 -3.77
N THR A 11 -5.49 -2.73 -5.05
CA THR A 11 -6.45 -2.64 -6.14
C THR A 11 -7.30 -3.90 -6.28
N ARG A 12 -6.68 -5.08 -6.15
CA ARG A 12 -7.33 -6.35 -6.46
C ARG A 12 -6.82 -7.47 -5.58
N LEU A 13 -7.74 -8.25 -5.02
CA LEU A 13 -7.40 -9.47 -4.26
C LEU A 13 -7.07 -10.59 -5.25
N LEU A 14 -5.92 -11.23 -5.07
CA LEU A 14 -5.43 -12.31 -5.92
C LEU A 14 -5.68 -13.68 -5.32
N LEU A 15 -5.45 -13.83 -4.02
CA LEU A 15 -5.53 -15.10 -3.32
C LEU A 15 -5.78 -14.86 -1.85
N GLU A 16 -6.59 -15.72 -1.24
CA GLU A 16 -6.78 -15.72 0.20
C GLU A 16 -6.95 -17.14 0.72
N ASN A 17 -6.27 -17.45 1.82
CA ASN A 17 -6.45 -18.70 2.55
C ASN A 17 -6.32 -18.41 4.05
N GLU A 18 -6.17 -19.45 4.88
CA GLU A 18 -6.09 -19.28 6.33
C GLU A 18 -4.78 -18.62 6.80
N ARG A 19 -3.77 -18.49 5.94
CA ARG A 19 -2.45 -17.98 6.31
C ARG A 19 -2.12 -16.60 5.72
N VAL A 20 -2.61 -16.33 4.52
CA VAL A 20 -2.26 -15.09 3.79
C VAL A 20 -3.45 -14.54 3.04
N ARG A 21 -3.34 -13.24 2.75
CA ARG A 21 -4.20 -12.56 1.77
C ARG A 21 -3.27 -11.78 0.84
N ILE A 22 -3.30 -12.13 -0.44
CA ILE A 22 -2.37 -11.58 -1.43
C ILE A 22 -3.12 -10.64 -2.36
N TRP A 23 -2.60 -9.43 -2.48
CA TRP A 23 -3.18 -8.36 -3.28
C TRP A 23 -2.23 -7.89 -4.36
N ALA A 24 -2.78 -7.38 -5.46
CA ALA A 24 -2.05 -6.56 -6.42
C ALA A 24 -2.49 -5.12 -6.30
N MET A 25 -1.54 -4.21 -6.24
CA MET A 25 -1.81 -2.78 -6.41
C MET A 25 -1.35 -2.37 -7.80
N ASP A 26 -2.20 -1.63 -8.50
CA ASP A 26 -1.96 -1.19 -9.87
C ASP A 26 -2.50 0.23 -10.00
N LEU A 27 -1.59 1.20 -10.10
CA LEU A 27 -1.94 2.62 -10.15
C LEU A 27 -1.36 3.27 -11.41
N ALA A 28 -2.22 3.86 -12.24
CA ALA A 28 -1.78 4.71 -13.33
C ALA A 28 -1.06 5.95 -12.77
N PRO A 29 -0.23 6.64 -13.57
CA PRO A 29 0.41 7.89 -13.13
C PRO A 29 -0.63 8.88 -12.60
N GLY A 30 -0.37 9.43 -11.42
CA GLY A 30 -1.27 10.36 -10.74
C GLY A 30 -2.42 9.72 -9.97
N ALA A 31 -2.65 8.43 -10.14
CA ALA A 31 -3.71 7.73 -9.42
C ALA A 31 -3.29 7.43 -7.98
N ARG A 32 -4.30 7.22 -7.13
CA ARG A 32 -4.09 6.89 -5.73
C ARG A 32 -4.94 5.72 -5.32
N SER A 33 -4.48 4.98 -4.31
CA SER A 33 -5.28 3.93 -3.68
C SER A 33 -6.40 4.54 -2.86
N ASP A 34 -7.35 3.69 -2.43
CA ASP A 34 -8.23 4.08 -1.35
C ASP A 34 -7.40 4.33 -0.09
N THR A 35 -7.86 5.21 0.78
CA THR A 35 -7.30 5.30 2.12
C THR A 35 -7.66 4.01 2.85
N HIS A 36 -6.67 3.32 3.42
CA HIS A 36 -6.85 1.98 3.96
C HIS A 36 -6.05 1.78 5.23
N ARG A 37 -6.50 0.81 6.05
CA ARG A 37 -5.81 0.40 7.27
C ARG A 37 -5.17 -0.96 7.05
N HIS A 38 -3.93 -1.10 7.49
CA HIS A 38 -3.24 -2.39 7.54
C HIS A 38 -3.51 -3.05 8.88
N ASP A 39 -4.44 -4.01 8.89
CA ASP A 39 -4.81 -4.75 10.10
C ASP A 39 -3.90 -5.94 10.38
N ALA A 40 -3.01 -6.26 9.46
CA ALA A 40 -2.06 -7.36 9.56
C ALA A 40 -0.68 -6.90 9.12
N ASP A 41 0.36 -7.54 9.66
CA ASP A 41 1.71 -7.37 9.12
C ASP A 41 1.70 -7.84 7.67
N TYR A 42 2.54 -7.24 6.84
CA TYR A 42 2.55 -7.58 5.42
C TYR A 42 3.94 -7.46 4.80
N VAL A 43 4.12 -8.22 3.72
CA VAL A 43 5.29 -8.12 2.85
C VAL A 43 4.86 -7.43 1.57
N LEU A 44 5.60 -6.41 1.18
CA LEU A 44 5.34 -5.64 -0.02
C LEU A 44 6.50 -5.85 -0.99
N VAL A 45 6.18 -6.24 -2.24
CA VAL A 45 7.18 -6.44 -3.29
C VAL A 45 6.86 -5.50 -4.44
N GLN A 46 7.77 -4.59 -4.73
CA GLN A 46 7.62 -3.67 -5.87
C GLN A 46 7.92 -4.42 -7.17
N ILE A 47 7.06 -4.26 -8.15
CA ILE A 47 7.18 -4.97 -9.44
C ILE A 47 7.56 -4.01 -10.56
N GLU A 48 6.94 -2.81 -10.60
CA GLU A 48 7.07 -1.88 -11.72
C GLU A 48 6.79 -0.46 -11.24
N GLY A 49 7.43 0.52 -11.87
CA GLY A 49 7.17 1.94 -11.58
C GLY A 49 8.46 2.74 -11.46
N ASP A 50 8.34 4.04 -11.20
CA ASP A 50 9.49 4.92 -10.98
C ASP A 50 9.44 5.63 -9.62
N ARG A 51 8.30 6.24 -9.24
CA ARG A 51 8.18 6.94 -7.95
C ARG A 51 6.84 6.66 -7.30
N ILE A 52 6.85 6.49 -6.00
CA ILE A 52 5.64 6.23 -5.20
C ILE A 52 5.67 7.09 -3.94
N ALA A 53 4.51 7.52 -3.49
CA ALA A 53 4.35 8.24 -2.24
C ALA A 53 3.35 7.55 -1.33
N ALA A 54 3.51 7.74 -0.04
CA ALA A 54 2.54 7.32 0.96
C ALA A 54 2.18 8.52 1.83
N MET A 55 0.87 8.75 1.97
CA MET A 55 0.32 9.80 2.82
C MET A 55 -0.39 9.14 4.01
N PRO A 56 0.23 9.13 5.19
CA PRO A 56 -0.41 8.56 6.37
C PRO A 56 -1.48 9.50 6.91
N GLU A 57 -2.52 8.91 7.49
CA GLU A 57 -3.55 9.64 8.22
C GLU A 57 -3.04 10.04 9.61
N PRO A 58 -3.62 11.07 10.26
CA PRO A 58 -3.16 11.52 11.58
C PRO A 58 -3.19 10.43 12.67
N ASP A 59 -4.10 9.46 12.55
CA ASP A 59 -4.25 8.36 13.50
C ASP A 59 -3.53 7.08 13.07
N SER A 60 -2.67 7.16 12.05
CA SER A 60 -1.86 6.01 11.62
C SER A 60 -0.90 5.60 12.72
N ALA A 61 -0.85 4.30 13.03
CA ALA A 61 0.03 3.74 14.05
C ALA A 61 1.14 2.86 13.45
N GLY A 62 1.27 2.87 12.14
CA GLY A 62 2.29 2.10 11.45
C GLY A 62 3.67 2.77 11.51
N PRO A 63 4.66 2.20 10.81
CA PRO A 63 6.03 2.73 10.84
C PRO A 63 6.18 4.10 10.15
N TYR A 64 5.26 4.47 9.27
CA TYR A 64 5.30 5.75 8.60
C TYR A 64 4.34 6.73 9.28
N THR A 65 4.87 7.82 9.82
CA THR A 65 4.08 8.83 10.54
C THR A 65 4.01 10.15 9.81
N ALA A 66 4.69 10.27 8.67
CA ALA A 66 4.71 11.47 7.83
C ALA A 66 4.69 11.09 6.36
N TYR A 67 4.27 12.02 5.52
CA TYR A 67 4.32 11.84 4.07
C TYR A 67 5.74 11.50 3.63
N ILE A 68 5.87 10.47 2.78
CA ILE A 68 7.15 10.07 2.21
C ILE A 68 7.02 9.85 0.72
N GLU A 69 8.12 10.08 0.01
CA GLU A 69 8.29 9.76 -1.40
C GLU A 69 9.50 8.86 -1.55
N ALA A 70 9.44 7.92 -2.47
CA ALA A 70 10.54 7.00 -2.69
C ALA A 70 10.64 6.58 -4.15
N ASP A 71 11.86 6.27 -4.57
CA ASP A 71 12.09 5.61 -5.85
C ASP A 71 11.57 4.18 -5.78
N VAL A 72 10.97 3.74 -6.87
CA VAL A 72 10.54 2.36 -7.02
C VAL A 72 11.71 1.53 -7.50
N VAL A 73 12.00 0.44 -6.79
CA VAL A 73 13.05 -0.50 -7.16
C VAL A 73 12.41 -1.85 -7.42
N PRO A 74 12.19 -2.24 -8.70
CA PRO A 74 11.56 -3.53 -9.01
C PRO A 74 12.29 -4.70 -8.33
N GLY A 75 11.53 -5.57 -7.71
CA GLY A 75 12.04 -6.71 -6.94
C GLY A 75 12.36 -6.41 -5.49
N LYS A 76 12.30 -5.15 -5.06
CA LYS A 76 12.55 -4.80 -3.67
C LYS A 76 11.38 -5.29 -2.80
N ALA A 77 11.72 -6.05 -1.76
CA ALA A 77 10.75 -6.56 -0.79
C ALA A 77 10.96 -5.90 0.57
N ARG A 78 9.85 -5.65 1.27
CA ARG A 78 9.88 -5.04 2.60
C ARG A 78 8.87 -5.73 3.50
N TYR A 79 9.25 -5.96 4.75
CA TYR A 79 8.33 -6.39 5.80
C TYR A 79 7.86 -5.16 6.55
N ILE A 80 6.55 -4.97 6.65
CA ILE A 80 5.96 -3.79 7.28
C ILE A 80 4.96 -4.24 8.34
N ARG A 81 5.10 -3.68 9.54
CA ARG A 81 4.20 -4.01 10.65
C ARG A 81 2.85 -3.34 10.46
N ARG A 82 1.81 -4.00 10.98
CA ARG A 82 0.44 -3.51 10.97
C ARG A 82 0.28 -2.18 11.69
N GLY A 83 -0.83 -1.53 11.48
CA GLY A 83 -1.23 -0.31 12.16
C GLY A 83 -1.24 0.92 11.28
N GLY A 84 -0.64 0.87 10.10
CA GLY A 84 -0.65 1.98 9.17
C GLY A 84 -2.04 2.27 8.62
N ILE A 85 -2.40 3.55 8.54
CA ILE A 85 -3.60 4.03 7.85
C ILE A 85 -3.11 5.07 6.86
N GLU A 86 -3.20 4.76 5.58
CA GLU A 86 -2.52 5.58 4.57
C GLU A 86 -3.15 5.48 3.20
N THR A 87 -2.72 6.38 2.31
CA THR A 87 -3.08 6.39 0.90
C THR A 87 -1.79 6.30 0.11
N ALA A 88 -1.69 5.34 -0.81
CA ALA A 88 -0.58 5.25 -1.76
C ALA A 88 -0.90 6.13 -2.96
N ILE A 89 0.10 6.86 -3.46
CA ILE A 89 -0.06 7.79 -4.58
C ILE A 89 1.06 7.52 -5.58
N ASN A 90 0.69 7.24 -6.83
CA ASN A 90 1.70 7.13 -7.90
C ASN A 90 2.06 8.55 -8.35
N ILE A 91 3.22 9.03 -7.89
CA ILE A 91 3.73 10.36 -8.24
C ILE A 91 4.73 10.31 -9.39
N GLY A 92 4.92 9.14 -9.98
CA GLY A 92 5.82 8.96 -11.12
C GLY A 92 5.12 9.13 -12.46
N GLU A 93 5.87 8.88 -13.53
CA GLU A 93 5.40 8.98 -14.90
C GLU A 93 5.02 7.64 -15.50
N ARG A 94 5.30 6.54 -14.79
CA ARG A 94 5.05 5.16 -15.23
C ARG A 94 4.00 4.52 -14.32
N ARG A 95 3.31 3.50 -14.84
CA ARG A 95 2.38 2.70 -14.05
C ARG A 95 3.13 2.08 -12.87
N TYR A 96 2.49 2.10 -11.70
CA TYR A 96 3.05 1.49 -10.50
C TYR A 96 2.35 0.18 -10.22
N ARG A 97 3.13 -0.87 -9.95
CA ARG A 97 2.63 -2.17 -9.55
C ARG A 97 3.40 -2.71 -8.36
N GLU A 98 2.67 -3.30 -7.43
CA GLU A 98 3.25 -4.02 -6.30
C GLU A 98 2.40 -5.23 -5.95
N ILE A 99 3.03 -6.22 -5.32
CA ILE A 99 2.34 -7.33 -4.68
C ILE A 99 2.43 -7.13 -3.19
N LEU A 100 1.30 -7.28 -2.50
CA LEU A 100 1.20 -7.11 -1.05
C LEU A 100 0.68 -8.40 -0.46
N VAL A 101 1.44 -8.99 0.47
CA VAL A 101 1.09 -10.25 1.13
C VAL A 101 0.78 -9.94 2.59
N GLU A 102 -0.50 -9.95 2.95
CA GLU A 102 -0.91 -9.82 4.34
C GLU A 102 -0.75 -11.16 5.04
N LEU A 103 -0.17 -11.13 6.22
CA LEU A 103 0.10 -12.33 7.04
C LEU A 103 -0.99 -12.45 8.10
N LYS A 104 -1.71 -13.55 8.09
CA LYS A 104 -2.80 -13.78 9.05
C LYS A 104 -2.31 -14.42 10.34
#